data_6f85a0fbac3efed1e1d0ce9f45d5891d
#
_entry.id   6f85a0fbac3efed1e1d0ce9f45d5891d
#
_cell.length_a   1.000
_cell.length_b   1.000
_cell.length_c   1.000
_cell.angle_alpha   90.00
_cell.angle_beta   90.00
_cell.angle_gamma   90.00
#
_symmetry.space_group_name_H-M   'P 1'
#
loop_
_entity.id
_entity.type
_entity.pdbx_description
1 polymer ?
#
loop_
_entity_poly.entity_id
_entity_poly.type
_entity_poly.pdbx_seq_one_letter_code
_entity_poly.pdbx_strand_id
1 'polypeptide(L)'
;MWEQPSIIAVRMKKPNTSPQASLKATVKTGATAASRAVSGFSYSRPFFEDLVDTALKHAKKLGATDAAAEASEGCGLSVSVRKGELENVERNRDKSLGVTVYLGKRRGNASTSDFSRAAIEQTVQAAYDIARFTAEDPFAALPDAADIAVPAEQRTDLDLFYPWAITSEQAAELAMACEAAALQTSKRITNSEGAGVSAQQSHFFSAHTSGFRGGYASSRHSMSVSPIASSPGKGQDMQRDAWYSSMRNAEELASPQAIGRYAAERALSRLKSRKIATTECAVLFESPLAAGLLGSFVQAISGGALYRKSSFLMDSMGKQVLPKHIDIAEDPFIKRGKGSSPFDEEGVKVQARQVVEAGRVQGYFLSSYSARKLGMKTTGNAGGSHNLILSSRLTKAGDNLDAMLQRLGTGLFVTELMGSGVNYVTGDYSRGASGFWVEKGRIAFPVEEITIAGNMKDMLKGILAVGSDTYNYGAKTVGSILVNRMKVAGS
;
A
#
# COMPACT_ATOMS: atom_id res chain seq x y z
N MET A 1 25.98 -46.73 -1.58
CA MET A 1 25.33 -46.20 -0.38
C MET A 1 25.75 -44.73 -0.30
N TRP A 2 24.94 -43.83 -0.89
CA TRP A 2 25.21 -42.41 -0.89
C TRP A 2 24.24 -41.78 0.09
N GLU A 3 24.76 -41.30 1.20
CA GLU A 3 23.98 -40.52 2.16
C GLU A 3 23.49 -39.21 1.49
N GLN A 4 22.19 -39.07 1.47
CA GLN A 4 21.56 -37.80 1.06
C GLN A 4 21.75 -36.80 2.21
N PRO A 5 22.23 -35.56 1.93
CA PRO A 5 22.21 -34.51 2.95
C PRO A 5 20.76 -34.16 3.28
N SER A 6 20.44 -34.23 4.56
CA SER A 6 19.18 -33.79 5.14
C SER A 6 18.84 -32.39 4.64
N ILE A 7 17.68 -32.27 4.01
CA ILE A 7 17.08 -30.99 3.62
C ILE A 7 16.84 -30.21 4.91
N ILE A 8 17.68 -29.18 5.11
CA ILE A 8 17.52 -28.23 6.20
C ILE A 8 16.16 -27.57 6.02
N ALA A 9 15.25 -27.82 6.93
CA ALA A 9 14.02 -27.06 7.07
C ALA A 9 14.40 -25.61 7.36
N VAL A 10 14.42 -24.77 6.32
CA VAL A 10 14.61 -23.34 6.46
C VAL A 10 13.40 -22.82 7.22
N ARG A 11 13.55 -22.67 8.53
CA ARG A 11 12.58 -21.96 9.36
C ARG A 11 12.52 -20.53 8.85
N MET A 12 11.52 -20.21 8.06
CA MET A 12 11.21 -18.82 7.69
C MET A 12 10.72 -18.08 8.95
N LYS A 13 11.67 -17.63 9.77
CA LYS A 13 11.37 -16.69 10.85
C LYS A 13 11.21 -15.32 10.20
N LYS A 14 9.97 -14.84 10.13
CA LYS A 14 9.71 -13.41 9.87
C LYS A 14 10.51 -12.56 10.86
N PRO A 15 11.05 -11.41 10.44
CA PRO A 15 11.58 -10.44 11.40
C PRO A 15 10.49 -10.12 12.40
N ASN A 16 10.80 -10.27 13.66
CA ASN A 16 9.87 -10.10 14.77
C ASN A 16 9.41 -8.64 14.80
N THR A 17 8.19 -8.36 14.37
CA THR A 17 7.56 -7.03 14.43
C THR A 17 6.89 -6.77 15.77
N SER A 18 7.26 -7.51 16.82
CA SER A 18 6.90 -7.16 18.20
C SER A 18 7.71 -5.94 18.65
N PRO A 19 7.08 -4.95 19.28
CA PRO A 19 7.74 -3.71 19.69
C PRO A 19 8.67 -3.84 20.90
N GLN A 20 9.25 -4.99 21.20
CA GLN A 20 10.11 -5.18 22.35
C GLN A 20 11.28 -6.14 22.05
N ALA A 21 12.25 -5.64 21.29
CA ALA A 21 13.65 -6.04 21.44
C ALA A 21 14.51 -4.87 20.96
N SER A 22 14.65 -3.88 21.82
CA SER A 22 15.58 -2.76 21.66
C SER A 22 17.00 -3.30 21.74
N LEU A 23 17.67 -3.48 20.63
CA LEU A 23 19.10 -3.36 20.54
C LEU A 23 19.41 -1.89 20.30
N LYS A 24 19.68 -1.18 21.40
CA LYS A 24 20.19 0.18 21.40
C LYS A 24 21.55 0.19 20.70
N ALA A 25 21.55 0.53 19.41
CA ALA A 25 22.72 1.14 18.82
C ALA A 25 22.79 2.55 19.40
N THR A 26 23.66 2.75 20.36
CA THR A 26 23.86 4.02 21.04
C THR A 26 24.60 4.96 20.09
N VAL A 27 23.88 5.58 19.17
CA VAL A 27 24.31 6.88 18.65
C VAL A 27 23.92 7.88 19.74
N LYS A 28 24.88 8.29 20.51
CA LYS A 28 24.74 9.40 21.47
C LYS A 28 24.47 10.67 20.66
N THR A 29 23.22 10.94 20.38
CA THR A 29 22.76 12.29 20.08
C THR A 29 22.15 12.83 21.37
N GLY A 30 22.90 13.67 22.07
CA GLY A 30 22.36 14.52 23.12
C GLY A 30 21.37 15.50 22.47
N ALA A 31 20.10 15.13 22.45
CA ALA A 31 19.00 16.01 22.11
C ALA A 31 18.10 16.11 23.33
N THR A 32 18.22 17.23 24.03
CA THR A 32 17.20 17.71 24.95
C THR A 32 15.87 17.83 24.20
N ALA A 33 14.75 17.63 24.89
CA ALA A 33 13.37 17.63 24.37
C ALA A 33 12.88 18.94 23.69
N ALA A 34 13.75 19.79 23.21
CA ALA A 34 13.49 21.10 22.62
C ALA A 34 13.90 21.23 21.14
N SER A 35 14.44 20.21 20.49
CA SER A 35 14.64 20.27 19.04
C SER A 35 13.57 19.42 18.35
N ARG A 36 12.39 19.99 18.11
CA ARG A 36 11.55 19.56 16.99
C ARG A 36 12.45 19.64 15.77
N ALA A 37 12.85 18.51 15.21
CA ALA A 37 13.63 18.47 13.99
C ALA A 37 12.99 19.40 12.98
N VAL A 38 13.81 20.28 12.38
CA VAL A 38 13.34 21.16 11.31
C VAL A 38 12.69 20.26 10.28
N SER A 39 11.44 20.49 9.94
CA SER A 39 10.63 19.63 9.05
C SER A 39 11.23 19.45 7.66
N GLY A 40 12.24 20.23 7.30
CA GLY A 40 12.84 20.25 5.97
C GLY A 40 11.96 20.91 4.89
N PHE A 41 10.75 21.35 5.23
CA PHE A 41 9.86 22.05 4.33
C PHE A 41 10.30 23.51 4.11
N SER A 42 10.11 24.00 2.88
CA SER A 42 10.39 25.39 2.51
C SER A 42 9.23 26.32 2.86
N TYR A 43 8.02 25.77 2.86
CA TYR A 43 6.79 26.56 3.06
C TYR A 43 6.12 26.19 4.37
N SER A 44 5.52 27.18 5.02
CA SER A 44 4.75 26.96 6.23
C SER A 44 3.27 26.72 5.91
N ARG A 45 2.54 26.14 6.86
CA ARG A 45 1.09 25.97 6.74
C ARG A 45 0.37 27.32 6.51
N PRO A 46 0.64 28.41 7.26
CA PRO A 46 0.04 29.71 6.97
C PRO A 46 0.29 30.24 5.55
N PHE A 47 1.48 29.95 4.99
CA PHE A 47 1.77 30.29 3.60
C PHE A 47 0.83 29.54 2.62
N PHE A 48 0.60 28.24 2.83
CA PHE A 48 -0.35 27.49 2.00
C PHE A 48 -1.79 27.95 2.20
N GLU A 49 -2.17 28.33 3.42
CA GLU A 49 -3.49 28.91 3.70
C GLU A 49 -3.72 30.19 2.87
N ASP A 50 -2.71 31.08 2.79
CA ASP A 50 -2.79 32.31 1.99
C ASP A 50 -2.85 32.02 0.47
N LEU A 51 -2.06 31.06 -0.02
CA LEU A 51 -2.11 30.65 -1.44
C LEU A 51 -3.50 30.13 -1.83
N VAL A 52 -4.04 29.22 -1.03
CA VAL A 52 -5.36 28.61 -1.24
C VAL A 52 -6.45 29.67 -1.17
N ASP A 53 -6.41 30.54 -0.16
CA ASP A 53 -7.36 31.65 -0.03
C ASP A 53 -7.30 32.62 -1.22
N THR A 54 -6.10 32.90 -1.71
CA THR A 54 -5.90 33.75 -2.92
C THR A 54 -6.56 33.11 -4.13
N ALA A 55 -6.34 31.80 -4.34
CA ALA A 55 -6.94 31.05 -5.45
C ALA A 55 -8.48 31.03 -5.36
N LEU A 56 -9.03 30.74 -4.19
CA LEU A 56 -10.50 30.70 -3.98
C LEU A 56 -11.15 32.06 -4.14
N LYS A 57 -10.52 33.14 -3.63
CA LYS A 57 -11.00 34.52 -3.82
C LYS A 57 -11.01 34.91 -5.30
N HIS A 58 -9.97 34.51 -6.04
CA HIS A 58 -9.89 34.80 -7.48
C HIS A 58 -10.95 34.01 -8.27
N ALA A 59 -11.15 32.72 -7.97
CA ALA A 59 -12.21 31.92 -8.58
C ALA A 59 -13.61 32.56 -8.37
N LYS A 60 -13.89 33.03 -7.16
CA LYS A 60 -15.14 33.73 -6.84
C LYS A 60 -15.27 35.03 -7.65
N LYS A 61 -14.19 35.82 -7.79
CA LYS A 61 -14.17 37.04 -8.58
C LYS A 61 -14.47 36.81 -10.06
N LEU A 62 -14.04 35.67 -10.62
CA LEU A 62 -14.36 35.25 -11.98
C LEU A 62 -15.80 34.75 -12.15
N GLY A 63 -16.57 34.58 -11.08
CA GLY A 63 -17.95 34.10 -11.09
C GLY A 63 -18.11 32.59 -10.97
N ALA A 64 -17.11 31.90 -10.44
CA ALA A 64 -17.26 30.49 -10.09
C ALA A 64 -18.41 30.28 -9.08
N THR A 65 -19.25 29.27 -9.33
CA THR A 65 -20.28 28.88 -8.37
C THR A 65 -19.69 28.22 -7.14
N ASP A 66 -18.67 27.40 -7.37
CA ASP A 66 -17.89 26.72 -6.33
C ASP A 66 -16.42 26.58 -6.78
N ALA A 67 -15.54 26.44 -5.81
CA ALA A 67 -14.13 26.14 -6.06
C ALA A 67 -13.50 25.36 -4.90
N ALA A 68 -12.48 24.59 -5.23
CA ALA A 68 -11.56 23.94 -4.29
C ALA A 68 -10.12 24.27 -4.69
N ALA A 69 -9.24 24.40 -3.73
CA ALA A 69 -7.82 24.57 -3.97
C ALA A 69 -7.00 23.82 -2.93
N GLU A 70 -5.85 23.28 -3.36
CA GLU A 70 -4.90 22.58 -2.51
C GLU A 70 -3.48 23.02 -2.85
N ALA A 71 -2.72 23.41 -1.83
CA ALA A 71 -1.29 23.66 -1.94
C ALA A 71 -0.53 22.56 -1.20
N SER A 72 0.53 22.06 -1.82
CA SER A 72 1.33 20.97 -1.25
C SER A 72 2.82 21.12 -1.51
N GLU A 73 3.62 20.53 -0.63
CA GLU A 73 5.06 20.35 -0.79
C GLU A 73 5.43 18.93 -0.36
N GLY A 74 6.22 18.26 -1.20
CA GLY A 74 6.90 17.03 -0.89
C GLY A 74 8.41 17.20 -0.96
N CYS A 75 9.15 16.54 -0.09
CA CYS A 75 10.59 16.47 -0.20
C CYS A 75 11.11 15.11 0.28
N GLY A 76 12.21 14.68 -0.32
CA GLY A 76 12.77 13.40 0.00
C GLY A 76 14.21 13.20 -0.42
N LEU A 77 14.75 12.10 0.09
CA LEU A 77 16.03 11.54 -0.29
C LEU A 77 15.83 10.07 -0.61
N SER A 78 16.32 9.64 -1.77
CA SER A 78 16.44 8.23 -2.12
C SER A 78 17.89 7.93 -2.48
N VAL A 79 18.42 6.86 -1.91
CA VAL A 79 19.79 6.40 -2.17
C VAL A 79 19.73 4.93 -2.55
N SER A 80 20.38 4.55 -3.63
CA SER A 80 20.59 3.15 -4.01
C SER A 80 22.07 2.81 -4.07
N VAL A 81 22.38 1.59 -3.66
CA VAL A 81 23.71 1.01 -3.73
C VAL A 81 23.65 -0.34 -4.42
N ARG A 82 24.75 -0.73 -5.07
CA ARG A 82 24.88 -2.04 -5.68
C ARG A 82 26.31 -2.53 -5.59
N LYS A 83 26.48 -3.76 -5.12
CA LYS A 83 27.81 -4.39 -4.89
C LYS A 83 28.74 -3.56 -4.00
N GLY A 84 28.16 -2.93 -2.98
CA GLY A 84 28.90 -2.10 -2.05
C GLY A 84 29.31 -0.71 -2.58
N GLU A 85 28.87 -0.35 -3.79
CA GLU A 85 29.11 0.96 -4.40
C GLU A 85 27.84 1.79 -4.48
N LEU A 86 27.99 3.10 -4.36
CA LEU A 86 26.89 4.05 -4.55
C LEU A 86 26.47 4.08 -6.01
N GLU A 87 25.19 3.78 -6.30
CA GLU A 87 24.65 3.76 -7.65
C GLU A 87 23.88 5.05 -7.98
N ASN A 88 23.04 5.50 -7.04
CA ASN A 88 22.24 6.71 -7.24
C ASN A 88 21.96 7.45 -5.93
N VAL A 89 21.92 8.77 -6.02
CA VAL A 89 21.43 9.67 -4.96
C VAL A 89 20.45 10.65 -5.60
N GLU A 90 19.23 10.61 -5.17
CA GLU A 90 18.19 11.50 -5.63
C GLU A 90 17.64 12.32 -4.45
N ARG A 91 17.66 13.65 -4.59
CA ARG A 91 16.96 14.57 -3.69
C ARG A 91 15.88 15.25 -4.51
N ASN A 92 14.65 15.03 -4.13
CA ASN A 92 13.51 15.69 -4.76
C ASN A 92 12.88 16.72 -3.83
N ARG A 93 12.32 17.75 -4.45
CA ARG A 93 11.46 18.71 -3.80
C ARG A 93 10.42 19.17 -4.81
N ASP A 94 9.21 18.72 -4.59
CA ASP A 94 8.07 19.01 -5.44
C ASP A 94 7.10 19.91 -4.70
N LYS A 95 6.48 20.81 -5.42
CA LYS A 95 5.42 21.68 -4.90
C LYS A 95 4.34 21.87 -5.94
N SER A 96 3.11 22.02 -5.50
CA SER A 96 1.96 22.19 -6.39
C SER A 96 0.86 23.02 -5.73
N LEU A 97 0.20 23.83 -6.53
CA LEU A 97 -1.12 24.39 -6.26
C LEU A 97 -2.10 23.83 -7.29
N GLY A 98 -3.03 22.99 -6.87
CA GLY A 98 -4.13 22.52 -7.69
C GLY A 98 -5.39 23.34 -7.43
N VAL A 99 -6.14 23.68 -8.49
CA VAL A 99 -7.39 24.40 -8.39
C VAL A 99 -8.47 23.69 -9.19
N THR A 100 -9.62 23.50 -8.57
CA THR A 100 -10.84 23.02 -9.22
C THR A 100 -11.88 24.13 -9.18
N VAL A 101 -12.47 24.45 -10.33
CA VAL A 101 -13.53 25.45 -10.48
C VAL A 101 -14.80 24.77 -10.97
N TYR A 102 -15.93 25.18 -10.43
CA TYR A 102 -17.26 24.76 -10.88
C TYR A 102 -18.05 25.96 -11.42
N LEU A 103 -18.74 25.74 -12.54
CA LEU A 103 -19.73 26.65 -13.12
C LEU A 103 -21.05 25.87 -13.23
N GLY A 104 -21.85 25.94 -12.19
CA GLY A 104 -23.00 25.05 -12.04
C GLY A 104 -22.55 23.57 -11.98
N LYS A 105 -22.88 22.81 -13.03
CA LYS A 105 -22.53 21.39 -13.16
C LYS A 105 -21.35 21.10 -14.10
N ARG A 106 -20.58 22.14 -14.44
CA ARG A 106 -19.38 22.06 -15.26
C ARG A 106 -18.16 22.19 -14.35
N ARG A 107 -17.14 21.40 -14.59
CA ARG A 107 -15.92 21.37 -13.77
C ARG A 107 -14.68 21.53 -14.63
N GLY A 108 -13.76 22.38 -14.18
CA GLY A 108 -12.42 22.52 -14.75
C GLY A 108 -11.36 22.44 -13.69
N ASN A 109 -10.20 21.87 -14.02
CA ASN A 109 -9.06 21.74 -13.12
C ASN A 109 -7.81 22.27 -13.80
N ALA A 110 -6.95 22.94 -13.05
CA ALA A 110 -5.62 23.33 -13.47
C ALA A 110 -4.66 23.30 -12.27
N SER A 111 -3.36 23.22 -12.53
CA SER A 111 -2.35 23.23 -11.48
C SER A 111 -1.10 23.98 -11.92
N THR A 112 -0.33 24.47 -10.95
CA THR A 112 0.96 25.10 -11.16
C THR A 112 1.95 24.74 -10.05
N SER A 113 3.22 24.74 -10.37
CA SER A 113 4.31 24.69 -9.38
C SER A 113 4.90 26.09 -9.09
N ASP A 114 4.44 27.13 -9.76
CA ASP A 114 4.81 28.53 -9.49
C ASP A 114 3.80 29.16 -8.52
N PHE A 115 4.28 29.58 -7.35
CA PHE A 115 3.46 30.20 -6.31
C PHE A 115 3.42 31.73 -6.39
N SER A 116 3.89 32.31 -7.48
CA SER A 116 3.71 33.74 -7.73
C SER A 116 2.22 34.07 -7.91
N ARG A 117 1.83 35.28 -7.49
CA ARG A 117 0.44 35.73 -7.61
C ARG A 117 -0.08 35.65 -9.04
N ALA A 118 0.75 36.04 -10.01
CA ALA A 118 0.39 36.01 -11.43
C ALA A 118 0.11 34.58 -11.90
N ALA A 119 0.96 33.59 -11.52
CA ALA A 119 0.77 32.20 -11.88
C ALA A 119 -0.48 31.61 -11.22
N ILE A 120 -0.78 31.95 -9.96
CA ILE A 120 -2.01 31.54 -9.28
C ILE A 120 -3.24 32.06 -10.03
N GLU A 121 -3.28 33.37 -10.36
CA GLU A 121 -4.40 34.00 -11.09
C GLU A 121 -4.60 33.34 -12.47
N GLN A 122 -3.50 33.08 -13.21
CA GLN A 122 -3.53 32.39 -14.50
C GLN A 122 -4.04 30.95 -14.37
N THR A 123 -3.63 30.21 -13.32
CA THR A 123 -4.07 28.86 -13.07
C THR A 123 -5.58 28.80 -12.77
N VAL A 124 -6.07 29.72 -11.95
CA VAL A 124 -7.51 29.82 -11.67
C VAL A 124 -8.29 30.19 -12.94
N GLN A 125 -7.77 31.11 -13.75
CA GLN A 125 -8.38 31.48 -15.03
C GLN A 125 -8.44 30.27 -15.98
N ALA A 126 -7.34 29.51 -16.08
CA ALA A 126 -7.31 28.29 -16.90
C ALA A 126 -8.35 27.25 -16.43
N ALA A 127 -8.47 27.00 -15.11
CA ALA A 127 -9.48 26.10 -14.56
C ALA A 127 -10.90 26.61 -14.85
N TYR A 128 -11.13 27.91 -14.74
CA TYR A 128 -12.41 28.55 -15.06
C TYR A 128 -12.76 28.39 -16.55
N ASP A 129 -11.83 28.66 -17.46
CA ASP A 129 -12.05 28.55 -18.89
C ASP A 129 -12.30 27.07 -19.29
N ILE A 130 -11.58 26.11 -18.72
CA ILE A 130 -11.86 24.68 -18.89
C ILE A 130 -13.31 24.37 -18.47
N ALA A 131 -13.74 24.86 -17.30
CA ALA A 131 -15.11 24.64 -16.82
C ALA A 131 -16.17 25.19 -17.78
N ARG A 132 -15.90 26.35 -18.42
CA ARG A 132 -16.84 26.97 -19.41
C ARG A 132 -17.10 26.09 -20.62
N PHE A 133 -16.09 25.33 -21.07
CA PHE A 133 -16.16 24.49 -22.26
C PHE A 133 -16.41 23.01 -21.97
N THR A 134 -16.34 22.59 -20.70
CA THR A 134 -16.64 21.21 -20.30
C THR A 134 -18.16 20.96 -20.36
N ALA A 135 -18.55 19.74 -20.77
CA ALA A 135 -19.93 19.33 -20.74
C ALA A 135 -20.49 19.29 -19.30
N GLU A 136 -21.79 19.56 -19.17
CA GLU A 136 -22.44 19.43 -17.86
C GLU A 136 -22.48 17.97 -17.38
N ASP A 137 -22.11 17.76 -16.13
CA ASP A 137 -22.30 16.51 -15.42
C ASP A 137 -23.18 16.78 -14.19
N PRO A 138 -24.43 16.27 -14.16
CA PRO A 138 -25.38 16.54 -13.05
C PRO A 138 -24.82 16.20 -11.65
N PHE A 139 -23.82 15.32 -11.60
CA PHE A 139 -23.20 14.84 -10.36
C PHE A 139 -21.94 15.62 -9.94
N ALA A 140 -21.44 16.50 -10.82
CA ALA A 140 -20.28 17.34 -10.52
C ALA A 140 -20.64 18.41 -9.50
N ALA A 141 -20.03 18.35 -8.33
CA ALA A 141 -20.15 19.35 -7.26
C ALA A 141 -19.12 19.04 -6.15
N LEU A 142 -18.84 20.01 -5.29
CA LEU A 142 -18.18 19.80 -4.01
C LEU A 142 -18.98 18.83 -3.12
N PRO A 143 -18.36 18.26 -2.07
CA PRO A 143 -19.10 17.51 -1.05
C PRO A 143 -20.21 18.35 -0.42
N ASP A 144 -21.27 17.68 0.03
CA ASP A 144 -22.36 18.33 0.74
C ASP A 144 -21.86 18.84 2.09
N ALA A 145 -22.34 20.02 2.52
CA ALA A 145 -21.86 20.67 3.74
C ALA A 145 -21.97 19.80 5.00
N ALA A 146 -22.97 18.92 5.06
CA ALA A 146 -23.18 17.98 6.17
C ALA A 146 -22.11 16.88 6.24
N ASP A 147 -21.46 16.57 5.13
CA ASP A 147 -20.45 15.51 5.03
C ASP A 147 -19.03 16.02 5.25
N ILE A 148 -18.82 17.34 5.27
CA ILE A 148 -17.50 17.97 5.42
C ILE A 148 -16.96 17.78 6.84
N ALA A 149 -15.68 17.40 6.94
CA ALA A 149 -14.93 17.36 8.19
C ALA A 149 -14.58 18.79 8.64
N VAL A 150 -15.35 19.35 9.58
CA VAL A 150 -15.02 20.66 10.16
C VAL A 150 -13.78 20.55 11.06
N PRO A 151 -13.00 21.64 11.27
CA PRO A 151 -11.73 21.56 12.00
C PRO A 151 -11.81 20.92 13.38
N ALA A 152 -12.91 21.09 14.11
CA ALA A 152 -13.14 20.48 15.42
C ALA A 152 -13.32 18.95 15.36
N GLU A 153 -13.67 18.39 14.21
CA GLU A 153 -13.88 16.95 13.99
C GLU A 153 -12.66 16.27 13.39
N GLN A 154 -11.69 17.05 12.90
CA GLN A 154 -10.47 16.50 12.30
C GLN A 154 -9.55 15.96 13.40
N ARG A 155 -9.25 14.66 13.31
CA ARG A 155 -8.30 14.02 14.24
C ARG A 155 -6.89 14.50 13.95
N THR A 156 -6.23 15.04 14.96
CA THR A 156 -4.83 15.53 14.88
C THR A 156 -3.84 14.64 15.61
N ASP A 157 -4.33 13.65 16.35
CA ASP A 157 -3.54 12.74 17.19
C ASP A 157 -3.13 11.43 16.48
N LEU A 158 -3.13 11.43 15.13
CA LEU A 158 -2.85 10.24 14.34
C LEU A 158 -1.36 9.90 14.21
N ASP A 159 -0.47 10.77 14.69
CA ASP A 159 0.99 10.57 14.65
C ASP A 159 1.52 10.25 13.25
N LEU A 160 1.21 11.09 12.24
CA LEU A 160 1.52 10.79 10.85
C LEU A 160 2.87 11.29 10.39
N PHE A 161 3.53 12.18 11.15
CA PHE A 161 4.70 12.90 10.72
C PHE A 161 5.90 12.70 11.65
N TYR A 162 6.93 12.06 11.11
CA TYR A 162 8.21 11.80 11.74
C TYR A 162 9.33 12.13 10.74
N PRO A 163 9.81 13.38 10.69
CA PRO A 163 10.87 13.76 9.76
C PRO A 163 12.15 12.98 10.07
N TRP A 164 12.82 12.50 9.03
CA TRP A 164 14.09 11.80 9.13
C TRP A 164 15.21 12.64 8.53
N ALA A 165 15.97 13.31 9.38
CA ALA A 165 17.11 14.13 8.98
C ALA A 165 18.34 13.26 8.67
N ILE A 166 18.22 12.38 7.66
CA ILE A 166 19.30 11.51 7.22
C ILE A 166 20.11 12.18 6.10
N THR A 167 21.44 12.07 6.13
CA THR A 167 22.29 12.51 5.02
C THR A 167 22.39 11.42 3.94
N SER A 168 22.88 11.80 2.75
CA SER A 168 23.11 10.83 1.66
C SER A 168 24.12 9.76 2.05
N GLU A 169 25.16 10.15 2.79
CA GLU A 169 26.22 9.25 3.27
C GLU A 169 25.64 8.24 4.27
N GLN A 170 24.86 8.70 5.24
CA GLN A 170 24.21 7.82 6.23
C GLN A 170 23.20 6.88 5.57
N ALA A 171 22.44 7.35 4.57
CA ALA A 171 21.53 6.51 3.83
C ALA A 171 22.27 5.44 3.01
N ALA A 172 23.41 5.81 2.38
CA ALA A 172 24.27 4.88 1.68
C ALA A 172 24.87 3.82 2.63
N GLU A 173 25.35 4.21 3.82
CA GLU A 173 25.85 3.28 4.82
C GLU A 173 24.79 2.25 5.25
N LEU A 174 23.54 2.68 5.47
CA LEU A 174 22.45 1.78 5.81
C LEU A 174 22.11 0.83 4.65
N ALA A 175 22.09 1.34 3.42
CA ALA A 175 21.85 0.52 2.23
C ALA A 175 22.96 -0.50 2.01
N MET A 176 24.24 -0.09 2.13
CA MET A 176 25.41 -0.98 2.06
C MET A 176 25.37 -2.05 3.16
N ALA A 177 25.01 -1.68 4.39
CA ALA A 177 24.87 -2.65 5.49
C ALA A 177 23.76 -3.68 5.21
N CYS A 178 22.64 -3.25 4.58
CA CYS A 178 21.58 -4.13 4.18
C CYS A 178 22.01 -5.12 3.09
N GLU A 179 22.66 -4.62 2.04
CA GLU A 179 23.20 -5.45 0.96
C GLU A 179 24.29 -6.42 1.44
N ALA A 180 25.24 -5.92 2.26
CA ALA A 180 26.30 -6.75 2.84
C ALA A 180 25.74 -7.90 3.69
N ALA A 181 24.68 -7.62 4.47
CA ALA A 181 24.02 -8.65 5.27
C ALA A 181 23.39 -9.73 4.38
N ALA A 182 22.83 -9.35 3.24
CA ALA A 182 22.30 -10.32 2.27
C ALA A 182 23.43 -11.16 1.65
N LEU A 183 24.49 -10.53 1.15
CA LEU A 183 25.64 -11.20 0.52
C LEU A 183 26.37 -12.14 1.48
N GLN A 184 26.48 -11.79 2.76
CA GLN A 184 27.13 -12.59 3.79
C GLN A 184 26.30 -13.79 4.26
N THR A 185 25.01 -13.85 3.97
CA THR A 185 24.13 -14.94 4.42
C THR A 185 24.56 -16.29 3.85
N SER A 186 25.04 -16.34 2.60
CA SER A 186 25.54 -17.57 1.99
C SER A 186 26.44 -17.25 0.79
N LYS A 187 27.47 -18.10 0.58
CA LYS A 187 28.30 -18.06 -0.64
C LYS A 187 27.48 -18.25 -1.95
N ARG A 188 26.24 -18.70 -1.84
CA ARG A 188 25.30 -18.83 -2.97
C ARG A 188 24.56 -17.54 -3.29
N ILE A 189 24.61 -16.52 -2.46
CA ILE A 189 24.21 -15.18 -2.83
C ILE A 189 25.38 -14.54 -3.55
N THR A 190 25.33 -14.58 -4.88
CA THR A 190 26.46 -14.24 -5.76
C THR A 190 26.36 -12.84 -6.35
N ASN A 191 25.18 -12.23 -6.26
CA ASN A 191 24.91 -10.91 -6.83
C ASN A 191 23.75 -10.23 -6.09
N SER A 192 23.51 -8.97 -6.45
CA SER A 192 22.40 -8.16 -5.96
C SER A 192 21.89 -7.24 -7.07
N GLU A 193 20.59 -6.99 -7.10
CA GLU A 193 20.02 -5.89 -7.88
C GLU A 193 20.16 -4.55 -7.15
N GLY A 194 20.71 -4.60 -5.93
CA GLY A 194 20.97 -3.44 -5.09
C GLY A 194 20.15 -3.41 -3.81
N ALA A 195 20.49 -2.45 -2.97
CA ALA A 195 19.75 -2.06 -1.79
C ALA A 195 19.45 -0.56 -1.82
N GLY A 196 18.36 -0.15 -1.19
CA GLY A 196 17.98 1.25 -1.18
C GLY A 196 17.40 1.71 0.15
N VAL A 197 17.60 2.99 0.43
CA VAL A 197 16.99 3.73 1.54
C VAL A 197 16.23 4.92 0.97
N SER A 198 14.99 5.11 1.42
CA SER A 198 14.18 6.26 1.04
C SER A 198 13.60 6.94 2.28
N ALA A 199 13.78 8.24 2.36
CA ALA A 199 13.22 9.13 3.37
C ALA A 199 12.33 10.15 2.70
N GLN A 200 11.00 10.02 2.83
CA GLN A 200 10.03 10.88 2.16
C GLN A 200 9.12 11.54 3.18
N GLN A 201 8.77 12.79 2.92
CA GLN A 201 7.82 13.55 3.72
C GLN A 201 7.07 14.56 2.86
N SER A 202 5.85 14.86 3.24
CA SER A 202 4.99 15.82 2.57
C SER A 202 4.07 16.52 3.55
N HIS A 203 3.61 17.71 3.17
CA HIS A 203 2.50 18.39 3.80
C HIS A 203 1.66 19.13 2.78
N PHE A 204 0.44 19.40 3.13
CA PHE A 204 -0.49 20.12 2.27
C PHE A 204 -1.49 20.91 3.10
N PHE A 205 -2.19 21.83 2.41
CA PHE A 205 -3.39 22.48 2.91
C PHE A 205 -4.41 22.59 1.78
N SER A 206 -5.64 22.19 2.06
CA SER A 206 -6.75 22.22 1.13
C SER A 206 -7.94 22.95 1.72
N ALA A 207 -8.68 23.69 0.88
CA ALA A 207 -9.94 24.33 1.27
C ALA A 207 -10.92 24.39 0.11
N HIS A 208 -12.22 24.50 0.48
CA HIS A 208 -13.33 24.63 -0.46
C HIS A 208 -14.20 25.85 -0.15
N THR A 209 -14.87 26.38 -1.17
CA THR A 209 -15.88 27.43 -0.99
C THR A 209 -17.08 26.98 -0.15
N SER A 210 -17.32 25.66 -0.07
CA SER A 210 -18.35 25.05 0.79
C SER A 210 -17.99 24.97 2.28
N GLY A 211 -16.80 25.45 2.69
CA GLY A 211 -16.39 25.59 4.08
C GLY A 211 -15.37 24.59 4.61
N PHE A 212 -14.96 23.59 3.84
CA PHE A 212 -13.84 22.72 4.23
C PHE A 212 -12.54 23.51 4.32
N ARG A 213 -11.76 23.25 5.36
CA ARG A 213 -10.38 23.70 5.53
C ARG A 213 -9.62 22.65 6.32
N GLY A 214 -8.54 22.11 5.77
CA GLY A 214 -7.77 21.07 6.42
C GLY A 214 -6.42 20.81 5.75
N GLY A 215 -5.53 20.19 6.48
CA GLY A 215 -4.20 19.80 5.99
C GLY A 215 -3.37 19.22 7.12
N TYR A 216 -2.44 18.36 6.75
CA TYR A 216 -1.52 17.72 7.70
C TYR A 216 -0.20 17.38 7.02
N ALA A 217 0.82 17.13 7.84
CA ALA A 217 2.08 16.59 7.40
C ALA A 217 2.12 15.07 7.57
N SER A 218 2.86 14.41 6.69
CA SER A 218 3.07 12.97 6.78
C SER A 218 4.48 12.58 6.33
N SER A 219 4.95 11.42 6.79
CA SER A 219 6.23 10.85 6.40
C SER A 219 6.10 9.38 6.04
N ARG A 220 7.02 8.92 5.20
CA ARG A 220 7.16 7.51 4.85
C ARG A 220 8.63 7.22 4.56
N HIS A 221 9.20 6.31 5.33
CA HIS A 221 10.59 5.88 5.18
C HIS A 221 10.63 4.40 4.83
N SER A 222 11.62 3.99 4.07
CA SER A 222 11.77 2.58 3.70
C SER A 222 13.23 2.19 3.48
N MET A 223 13.48 0.91 3.64
CA MET A 223 14.73 0.25 3.30
C MET A 223 14.42 -1.09 2.63
N SER A 224 15.15 -1.42 1.57
CA SER A 224 14.92 -2.64 0.79
C SER A 224 16.22 -3.20 0.23
N VAL A 225 16.21 -4.49 -0.12
CA VAL A 225 17.30 -5.15 -0.86
C VAL A 225 16.77 -6.29 -1.71
N SER A 226 17.42 -6.54 -2.83
CA SER A 226 17.05 -7.60 -3.78
C SER A 226 18.28 -8.46 -4.14
N PRO A 227 18.65 -9.45 -3.29
CA PRO A 227 19.74 -10.37 -3.57
C PRO A 227 19.40 -11.41 -4.62
N ILE A 228 20.44 -11.90 -5.30
CA ILE A 228 20.38 -12.96 -6.31
C ILE A 228 21.17 -14.17 -5.79
N ALA A 229 20.46 -15.29 -5.65
CA ALA A 229 21.05 -16.59 -5.31
C ALA A 229 21.38 -17.37 -6.60
N SER A 230 22.46 -18.13 -6.60
CA SER A 230 22.86 -18.98 -7.72
C SER A 230 23.21 -20.39 -7.26
N SER A 231 22.89 -21.39 -8.08
CA SER A 231 23.37 -22.75 -7.92
C SER A 231 24.74 -22.93 -8.61
N PRO A 232 25.67 -23.71 -8.05
CA PRO A 232 26.91 -24.03 -8.73
C PRO A 232 26.66 -24.98 -9.92
N GLY A 233 27.41 -24.82 -11.03
CA GLY A 233 27.42 -25.75 -12.17
C GLY A 233 27.08 -25.11 -13.53
N LYS A 234 27.14 -25.90 -14.60
CA LYS A 234 26.71 -25.51 -15.95
C LYS A 234 25.18 -25.40 -15.97
N GLY A 235 24.63 -24.31 -16.49
CA GLY A 235 23.20 -24.02 -16.44
C GLY A 235 22.78 -23.46 -15.08
N GLN A 236 23.54 -22.46 -14.59
CA GLN A 236 23.29 -21.83 -13.29
C GLN A 236 21.83 -21.40 -13.15
N ASP A 237 21.12 -22.09 -12.25
CA ASP A 237 19.84 -21.62 -11.75
C ASP A 237 20.09 -20.37 -10.89
N MET A 238 19.47 -19.26 -11.29
CA MET A 238 19.56 -17.98 -10.60
C MET A 238 18.16 -17.59 -10.12
N GLN A 239 18.05 -17.34 -8.83
CA GLN A 239 16.80 -16.92 -8.21
C GLN A 239 16.99 -15.60 -7.47
N ARG A 240 16.07 -14.70 -7.66
CA ARG A 240 16.02 -13.45 -6.92
C ARG A 240 14.79 -13.42 -6.01
N ASP A 241 14.90 -12.71 -4.93
CA ASP A 241 13.76 -12.28 -4.12
C ASP A 241 14.14 -10.97 -3.42
N ALA A 242 13.17 -10.27 -2.92
CA ALA A 242 13.37 -8.99 -2.27
C ALA A 242 12.68 -8.95 -0.91
N TRP A 243 13.19 -8.10 -0.04
CA TRP A 243 12.47 -7.75 1.17
C TRP A 243 12.67 -6.28 1.53
N TYR A 244 11.73 -5.76 2.29
CA TYR A 244 11.75 -4.36 2.69
C TYR A 244 11.10 -4.14 4.06
N SER A 245 11.38 -2.99 4.63
CA SER A 245 10.64 -2.39 5.74
C SER A 245 10.20 -0.98 5.35
N SER A 246 8.97 -0.60 5.71
CA SER A 246 8.45 0.74 5.43
C SER A 246 7.60 1.23 6.59
N MET A 247 7.98 2.37 7.19
CA MET A 247 7.34 2.95 8.38
C MET A 247 7.22 4.47 8.24
N ARG A 248 6.36 5.09 9.07
CA ARG A 248 6.31 6.55 9.18
C ARG A 248 7.44 7.10 10.02
N ASN A 249 7.81 6.39 11.10
CA ASN A 249 8.97 6.68 11.93
C ASN A 249 10.14 5.78 11.52
N ALA A 250 11.28 6.37 11.17
CA ALA A 250 12.48 5.63 10.78
C ALA A 250 13.01 4.69 11.87
N GLU A 251 12.79 5.03 13.15
CA GLU A 251 13.20 4.19 14.28
C GLU A 251 12.45 2.84 14.34
N GLU A 252 11.30 2.75 13.66
CA GLU A 252 10.50 1.53 13.59
C GLU A 252 10.85 0.65 12.38
N LEU A 253 11.77 1.10 11.52
CA LEU A 253 12.27 0.26 10.43
C LEU A 253 12.97 -0.97 10.99
N ALA A 254 12.78 -2.11 10.33
CA ALA A 254 13.59 -3.29 10.63
C ALA A 254 15.07 -2.98 10.37
N SER A 255 15.97 -3.63 11.13
CA SER A 255 17.41 -3.40 10.95
C SER A 255 17.87 -3.83 9.55
N PRO A 256 18.92 -3.17 9.00
CA PRO A 256 19.52 -3.58 7.73
C PRO A 256 19.85 -5.06 7.67
N GLN A 257 20.39 -5.60 8.78
CA GLN A 257 20.78 -7.00 8.89
C GLN A 257 19.59 -7.95 8.85
N ALA A 258 18.44 -7.56 9.44
CA ALA A 258 17.23 -8.37 9.41
C ALA A 258 16.64 -8.41 8.02
N ILE A 259 16.57 -7.25 7.33
CA ILE A 259 16.05 -7.15 5.96
C ILE A 259 16.94 -7.94 5.00
N GLY A 260 18.28 -7.73 5.07
CA GLY A 260 19.24 -8.37 4.17
C GLY A 260 19.23 -9.88 4.30
N ARG A 261 19.30 -10.42 5.52
CA ARG A 261 19.26 -11.87 5.76
C ARG A 261 17.96 -12.49 5.28
N TYR A 262 16.83 -11.90 5.63
CA TYR A 262 15.55 -12.46 5.23
C TYR A 262 15.34 -12.45 3.72
N ALA A 263 15.74 -11.38 3.01
CA ALA A 263 15.71 -11.34 1.55
C ALA A 263 16.59 -12.44 0.93
N ALA A 264 17.81 -12.65 1.49
CA ALA A 264 18.70 -13.70 1.03
C ALA A 264 18.15 -15.11 1.27
N GLU A 265 17.57 -15.38 2.45
CA GLU A 265 16.92 -16.65 2.76
C GLU A 265 15.78 -16.95 1.79
N ARG A 266 14.99 -15.93 1.43
CA ARG A 266 13.92 -16.05 0.41
C ARG A 266 14.50 -16.44 -0.95
N ALA A 267 15.52 -15.73 -1.44
CA ALA A 267 16.15 -16.04 -2.72
C ALA A 267 16.78 -17.46 -2.74
N LEU A 268 17.45 -17.84 -1.66
CA LEU A 268 18.06 -19.19 -1.51
C LEU A 268 17.01 -20.29 -1.51
N SER A 269 15.87 -20.07 -0.89
CA SER A 269 14.80 -21.07 -0.79
C SER A 269 14.17 -21.41 -2.13
N ARG A 270 14.32 -20.53 -3.13
CA ARG A 270 13.77 -20.70 -4.47
C ARG A 270 14.70 -21.46 -5.43
N LEU A 271 15.95 -21.69 -5.04
CA LEU A 271 16.91 -22.42 -5.90
C LEU A 271 16.44 -23.86 -6.12
N LYS A 272 16.70 -24.37 -7.34
CA LYS A 272 16.28 -25.69 -7.83
C LYS A 272 14.75 -25.81 -7.95
N SER A 273 14.11 -24.71 -8.28
CA SER A 273 12.68 -24.71 -8.60
C SER A 273 12.37 -25.65 -9.77
N ARG A 274 11.15 -26.12 -9.79
CA ARG A 274 10.65 -27.07 -10.81
C ARG A 274 9.30 -26.59 -11.31
N LYS A 275 9.00 -26.98 -12.53
CA LYS A 275 7.62 -26.98 -13.03
C LYS A 275 6.86 -28.14 -12.40
N ILE A 276 5.56 -27.99 -12.28
CA ILE A 276 4.64 -29.06 -11.86
C ILE A 276 3.64 -29.34 -12.97
N ALA A 277 3.12 -30.54 -13.03
CA ALA A 277 2.06 -30.88 -13.95
C ALA A 277 0.81 -30.03 -13.69
N THR A 278 0.06 -29.72 -14.76
CA THR A 278 -1.20 -29.00 -14.64
C THR A 278 -2.15 -29.75 -13.70
N THR A 279 -2.64 -29.06 -12.68
CA THR A 279 -3.47 -29.63 -11.63
C THR A 279 -4.48 -28.65 -11.11
N GLU A 280 -5.35 -29.11 -10.24
CA GLU A 280 -6.27 -28.30 -9.47
C GLU A 280 -6.11 -28.62 -7.98
N CYS A 281 -5.78 -27.61 -7.18
CA CYS A 281 -5.47 -27.83 -5.76
C CYS A 281 -5.85 -26.61 -4.90
N ALA A 282 -5.76 -26.77 -3.60
CA ALA A 282 -5.81 -25.66 -2.65
C ALA A 282 -4.56 -24.80 -2.79
N VAL A 283 -4.72 -23.48 -2.61
CA VAL A 283 -3.65 -22.50 -2.72
C VAL A 283 -3.59 -21.65 -1.46
N LEU A 284 -2.42 -21.63 -0.83
CA LEU A 284 -2.11 -20.74 0.28
C LEU A 284 -1.34 -19.52 -0.26
N PHE A 285 -1.91 -18.34 -0.13
CA PHE A 285 -1.25 -17.07 -0.45
C PHE A 285 -0.47 -16.57 0.76
N GLU A 286 0.81 -16.27 0.58
CA GLU A 286 1.62 -15.60 1.61
C GLU A 286 0.97 -14.26 2.00
N SER A 287 1.08 -13.84 3.26
CA SER A 287 0.39 -12.66 3.77
C SER A 287 0.64 -11.36 2.98
N PRO A 288 1.86 -11.06 2.44
CA PRO A 288 2.03 -9.91 1.54
C PRO A 288 1.19 -10.02 0.25
N LEU A 289 1.03 -11.24 -0.29
CA LEU A 289 0.21 -11.47 -1.49
C LEU A 289 -1.28 -11.49 -1.18
N ALA A 290 -1.67 -11.97 -0.01
CA ALA A 290 -3.04 -11.92 0.48
C ALA A 290 -3.59 -10.49 0.53
N ALA A 291 -2.73 -9.50 0.83
CA ALA A 291 -3.09 -8.08 0.74
C ALA A 291 -3.48 -7.66 -0.69
N GLY A 292 -2.94 -8.32 -1.72
CA GLY A 292 -3.32 -8.13 -3.12
C GLY A 292 -4.73 -8.64 -3.43
N LEU A 293 -5.14 -9.78 -2.85
CA LEU A 293 -6.52 -10.27 -2.97
C LEU A 293 -7.51 -9.29 -2.33
N LEU A 294 -7.18 -8.78 -1.13
CA LEU A 294 -7.96 -7.72 -0.49
C LEU A 294 -8.01 -6.45 -1.34
N GLY A 295 -6.91 -6.08 -2.01
CA GLY A 295 -6.87 -4.96 -2.95
C GLY A 295 -7.82 -5.15 -4.14
N SER A 296 -7.89 -6.36 -4.68
CA SER A 296 -8.81 -6.68 -5.78
C SER A 296 -10.28 -6.63 -5.33
N PHE A 297 -10.58 -7.05 -4.12
CA PHE A 297 -11.91 -6.89 -3.52
C PHE A 297 -12.27 -5.40 -3.38
N VAL A 298 -11.39 -4.56 -2.84
CA VAL A 298 -11.60 -3.10 -2.70
C VAL A 298 -11.89 -2.47 -4.06
N GLN A 299 -11.09 -2.78 -5.07
CA GLN A 299 -11.29 -2.27 -6.43
C GLN A 299 -12.66 -2.66 -6.99
N ALA A 300 -13.12 -3.89 -6.76
CA ALA A 300 -14.40 -4.36 -7.24
C ALA A 300 -15.61 -3.67 -6.57
N ILE A 301 -15.49 -3.23 -5.32
CA ILE A 301 -16.52 -2.48 -4.60
C ILE A 301 -16.21 -0.98 -4.48
N SER A 302 -15.28 -0.46 -5.29
CA SER A 302 -15.04 0.99 -5.40
C SER A 302 -16.17 1.66 -6.20
N GLY A 303 -16.56 2.85 -5.78
CA GLY A 303 -17.61 3.62 -6.42
C GLY A 303 -17.39 3.80 -7.92
N GLY A 304 -16.12 4.03 -8.32
CA GLY A 304 -15.71 4.16 -9.71
C GLY A 304 -16.00 2.92 -10.56
N ALA A 305 -15.72 1.73 -10.04
CA ALA A 305 -16.01 0.47 -10.73
C ALA A 305 -17.51 0.20 -10.80
N LEU A 306 -18.22 0.50 -9.71
CA LEU A 306 -19.68 0.23 -9.63
C LEU A 306 -20.49 1.11 -10.56
N TYR A 307 -20.33 2.45 -10.54
CA TYR A 307 -21.15 3.30 -11.42
C TYR A 307 -20.84 3.12 -12.91
N ARG A 308 -19.61 2.74 -13.26
CA ARG A 308 -19.24 2.38 -14.64
C ARG A 308 -19.67 0.97 -15.05
N LYS A 309 -20.27 0.21 -14.13
CA LYS A 309 -20.67 -1.18 -14.32
C LYS A 309 -19.51 -2.09 -14.73
N SER A 310 -18.31 -1.78 -14.24
CA SER A 310 -17.07 -2.51 -14.50
C SER A 310 -16.59 -3.29 -13.26
N SER A 311 -17.51 -4.03 -12.64
CA SER A 311 -17.21 -4.82 -11.42
C SER A 311 -17.94 -6.16 -11.45
N PHE A 312 -17.21 -7.21 -11.06
CA PHE A 312 -17.78 -8.53 -10.81
C PHE A 312 -18.61 -8.60 -9.51
N LEU A 313 -18.55 -7.56 -8.66
CA LEU A 313 -19.34 -7.43 -7.42
C LEU A 313 -20.45 -6.37 -7.52
N MET A 314 -21.04 -6.22 -8.72
CA MET A 314 -22.22 -5.38 -8.88
C MET A 314 -23.32 -5.82 -7.93
N ASP A 315 -24.06 -4.85 -7.37
CA ASP A 315 -25.21 -5.08 -6.49
C ASP A 315 -24.91 -6.02 -5.31
N SER A 316 -23.68 -5.96 -4.78
CA SER A 316 -23.24 -6.86 -3.71
C SER A 316 -23.62 -6.37 -2.30
N MET A 317 -24.17 -5.17 -2.15
CA MET A 317 -24.62 -4.63 -0.86
C MET A 317 -25.55 -5.63 -0.15
N GLY A 318 -25.25 -5.96 1.10
CA GLY A 318 -26.00 -6.95 1.90
C GLY A 318 -25.85 -8.40 1.47
N LYS A 319 -25.15 -8.69 0.36
CA LYS A 319 -24.98 -10.06 -0.13
C LYS A 319 -23.75 -10.75 0.47
N GLN A 320 -23.85 -12.06 0.59
CA GLN A 320 -22.79 -12.95 1.02
C GLN A 320 -21.76 -13.12 -0.12
N VAL A 321 -20.57 -12.50 0.00
CA VAL A 321 -19.51 -12.58 -1.00
C VAL A 321 -18.25 -13.28 -0.49
N LEU A 322 -18.15 -13.43 0.83
CA LEU A 322 -17.08 -14.14 1.54
C LEU A 322 -17.69 -15.15 2.51
N PRO A 323 -16.94 -16.11 3.02
CA PRO A 323 -17.41 -17.02 4.07
C PRO A 323 -17.85 -16.29 5.34
N LYS A 324 -18.81 -16.88 6.08
CA LYS A 324 -19.37 -16.26 7.31
C LYS A 324 -18.34 -15.96 8.41
N HIS A 325 -17.17 -16.58 8.35
CA HIS A 325 -16.12 -16.36 9.34
C HIS A 325 -15.21 -15.16 9.00
N ILE A 326 -15.39 -14.50 7.85
CA ILE A 326 -14.56 -13.39 7.39
C ILE A 326 -15.22 -12.07 7.71
N ASP A 327 -14.44 -11.18 8.32
CA ASP A 327 -14.76 -9.78 8.55
C ASP A 327 -13.70 -8.88 7.91
N ILE A 328 -14.11 -7.72 7.41
CA ILE A 328 -13.20 -6.67 6.91
C ILE A 328 -13.58 -5.36 7.57
N ALA A 329 -12.71 -4.86 8.43
CA ALA A 329 -12.84 -3.56 9.07
C ALA A 329 -12.01 -2.50 8.34
N GLU A 330 -12.52 -1.28 8.30
CA GLU A 330 -11.81 -0.08 7.89
C GLU A 330 -11.66 0.86 9.09
N ASP A 331 -10.42 1.31 9.35
CA ASP A 331 -10.16 2.26 10.42
C ASP A 331 -9.18 3.36 9.95
N PRO A 332 -9.67 4.60 9.74
CA PRO A 332 -8.84 5.74 9.37
C PRO A 332 -8.03 6.32 10.54
N PHE A 333 -8.20 5.83 11.76
CA PHE A 333 -7.68 6.46 12.98
C PHE A 333 -6.56 5.66 13.67
N ILE A 334 -6.01 4.66 13.03
CA ILE A 334 -4.86 3.91 13.57
C ILE A 334 -3.66 4.85 13.67
N LYS A 335 -3.11 5.04 14.87
CA LYS A 335 -1.89 5.84 15.07
C LYS A 335 -0.75 5.32 14.22
N ARG A 336 -0.07 6.21 13.49
CA ARG A 336 0.98 5.88 12.53
C ARG A 336 0.56 4.92 11.40
N GLY A 337 -0.75 4.65 11.30
CA GLY A 337 -1.30 3.79 10.25
C GLY A 337 -1.00 4.36 8.86
N LYS A 338 -0.62 3.48 7.93
CA LYS A 338 -0.18 3.89 6.59
C LYS A 338 -1.32 4.45 5.74
N GLY A 339 -2.56 4.08 6.03
CA GLY A 339 -3.78 4.61 5.41
C GLY A 339 -4.59 5.51 6.34
N SER A 340 -4.03 5.98 7.46
CA SER A 340 -4.73 6.89 8.36
C SER A 340 -4.76 8.30 7.83
N SER A 341 -5.91 8.96 7.97
CA SER A 341 -6.12 10.37 7.63
C SER A 341 -7.27 10.95 8.44
N PRO A 342 -7.25 12.25 8.75
CA PRO A 342 -8.34 12.92 9.50
C PRO A 342 -9.58 13.19 8.65
N PHE A 343 -9.49 13.13 7.33
CA PHE A 343 -10.52 13.31 6.32
C PHE A 343 -10.06 12.68 5.00
N ASP A 344 -10.97 12.48 4.05
CA ASP A 344 -10.64 11.97 2.72
C ASP A 344 -10.12 13.08 1.76
N GLU A 345 -9.75 12.72 0.53
CA GLU A 345 -9.21 13.70 -0.44
C GLU A 345 -10.21 14.80 -0.86
N GLU A 346 -11.49 14.63 -0.58
CA GLU A 346 -12.52 15.65 -0.80
C GLU A 346 -12.83 16.45 0.49
N GLY A 347 -12.11 16.22 1.58
CA GLY A 347 -12.38 16.86 2.88
C GLY A 347 -13.63 16.32 3.58
N VAL A 348 -14.08 15.13 3.20
CA VAL A 348 -15.23 14.46 3.81
C VAL A 348 -14.82 13.76 5.12
N LYS A 349 -15.74 13.73 6.08
CA LYS A 349 -15.58 12.98 7.32
C LYS A 349 -15.31 11.50 7.06
N VAL A 350 -14.33 10.99 7.74
CA VAL A 350 -13.97 9.56 7.71
C VAL A 350 -14.41 8.89 9.00
N GLN A 351 -14.66 7.59 8.95
CA GLN A 351 -15.11 6.84 10.12
C GLN A 351 -14.60 5.40 10.11
N ALA A 352 -14.38 4.85 11.30
CA ALA A 352 -14.16 3.42 11.45
C ALA A 352 -15.49 2.68 11.19
N ARG A 353 -15.42 1.61 10.37
CA ARG A 353 -16.63 0.85 9.97
C ARG A 353 -16.32 -0.59 9.62
N GLN A 354 -17.35 -1.42 9.62
CA GLN A 354 -17.29 -2.74 9.01
C GLN A 354 -17.62 -2.59 7.51
N VAL A 355 -16.70 -3.00 6.65
CA VAL A 355 -16.91 -3.09 5.20
C VAL A 355 -17.55 -4.43 4.84
N VAL A 356 -17.12 -5.49 5.55
CA VAL A 356 -17.71 -6.82 5.48
C VAL A 356 -17.90 -7.34 6.90
N GLU A 357 -19.08 -7.84 7.19
CA GLU A 357 -19.41 -8.51 8.45
C GLU A 357 -20.00 -9.88 8.17
N ALA A 358 -19.45 -10.92 8.82
CA ALA A 358 -19.83 -12.31 8.60
C ALA A 358 -19.93 -12.66 7.10
N GLY A 359 -18.98 -12.17 6.31
CA GLY A 359 -18.88 -12.38 4.86
C GLY A 359 -19.87 -11.59 4.01
N ARG A 360 -20.73 -10.73 4.61
CA ARG A 360 -21.70 -9.89 3.89
C ARG A 360 -21.15 -8.48 3.72
N VAL A 361 -21.27 -7.92 2.53
CA VAL A 361 -20.87 -6.53 2.24
C VAL A 361 -21.82 -5.58 2.96
N GLN A 362 -21.23 -4.73 3.83
CA GLN A 362 -21.95 -3.70 4.59
C GLN A 362 -21.81 -2.30 3.99
N GLY A 363 -20.81 -2.09 3.14
CA GLY A 363 -20.56 -0.79 2.52
C GLY A 363 -19.57 -0.85 1.37
N TYR A 364 -19.70 0.14 0.47
CA TYR A 364 -18.78 0.37 -0.63
C TYR A 364 -17.74 1.44 -0.26
N PHE A 365 -16.75 1.67 -1.14
CA PHE A 365 -15.78 2.76 -1.02
C PHE A 365 -16.21 3.88 -1.99
N LEU A 366 -16.84 4.92 -1.45
CA LEU A 366 -17.50 5.95 -2.24
C LEU A 366 -16.93 7.34 -1.94
N SER A 367 -16.49 8.05 -2.99
CA SER A 367 -16.34 9.49 -2.99
C SER A 367 -17.71 10.18 -3.10
N SER A 368 -17.79 11.49 -2.90
CA SER A 368 -19.03 12.25 -3.08
C SER A 368 -19.59 12.10 -4.50
N TYR A 369 -18.72 12.16 -5.51
CA TYR A 369 -19.12 11.99 -6.92
C TYR A 369 -19.68 10.59 -7.19
N SER A 370 -18.97 9.54 -6.82
CA SER A 370 -19.41 8.17 -7.08
C SER A 370 -20.66 7.80 -6.28
N ALA A 371 -20.81 8.34 -5.07
CA ALA A 371 -22.01 8.18 -4.27
C ALA A 371 -23.24 8.77 -4.98
N ARG A 372 -23.14 10.01 -5.50
CA ARG A 372 -24.21 10.64 -6.26
C ARG A 372 -24.58 9.85 -7.52
N LYS A 373 -23.57 9.35 -8.28
CA LYS A 373 -23.79 8.48 -9.45
C LYS A 373 -24.58 7.22 -9.12
N LEU A 374 -24.42 6.70 -7.90
CA LEU A 374 -25.08 5.47 -7.42
C LEU A 374 -26.36 5.73 -6.62
N GLY A 375 -26.74 7.00 -6.41
CA GLY A 375 -27.88 7.35 -5.56
C GLY A 375 -27.64 7.01 -4.08
N MET A 376 -26.40 7.04 -3.61
CA MET A 376 -25.97 6.68 -2.26
C MET A 376 -25.33 7.88 -1.54
N LYS A 377 -24.99 7.71 -0.27
CA LYS A 377 -24.18 8.66 0.50
C LYS A 377 -22.70 8.33 0.36
N THR A 378 -21.85 9.36 0.42
CA THR A 378 -20.41 9.18 0.50
C THR A 378 -20.02 8.39 1.75
N THR A 379 -18.92 7.66 1.65
CA THR A 379 -18.35 6.91 2.77
C THR A 379 -17.01 7.49 3.26
N GLY A 380 -16.64 8.70 2.78
CA GLY A 380 -15.36 9.32 3.10
C GLY A 380 -14.18 8.57 2.48
N ASN A 381 -14.35 8.11 1.25
CA ASN A 381 -13.34 7.31 0.56
C ASN A 381 -12.91 7.90 -0.80
N ALA A 382 -12.95 9.22 -0.94
CA ALA A 382 -12.20 9.86 -2.01
C ALA A 382 -10.70 9.60 -1.78
N GLY A 383 -10.01 9.10 -2.82
CA GLY A 383 -8.62 8.62 -2.68
C GLY A 383 -8.49 7.13 -2.35
N GLY A 384 -9.58 6.45 -2.01
CA GLY A 384 -9.60 4.99 -1.79
C GLY A 384 -9.89 4.58 -0.35
N SER A 385 -9.52 3.34 -0.01
CA SER A 385 -9.70 2.80 1.34
C SER A 385 -8.64 3.32 2.32
N HIS A 386 -9.02 3.51 3.57
CA HIS A 386 -8.11 3.74 4.69
C HIS A 386 -7.42 2.43 5.13
N ASN A 387 -6.99 2.34 6.41
CA ASN A 387 -6.43 1.07 6.88
C ASN A 387 -7.49 -0.01 6.88
N LEU A 388 -7.22 -1.12 6.21
CA LEU A 388 -8.09 -2.28 6.14
C LEU A 388 -7.49 -3.43 6.92
N ILE A 389 -8.33 -4.10 7.70
CA ILE A 389 -7.98 -5.30 8.45
C ILE A 389 -8.93 -6.41 8.03
N LEU A 390 -8.40 -7.41 7.32
CA LEU A 390 -9.14 -8.65 7.05
C LEU A 390 -8.83 -9.65 8.15
N SER A 391 -9.86 -10.14 8.80
CA SER A 391 -9.77 -11.12 9.89
C SER A 391 -10.72 -12.30 9.66
N SER A 392 -10.46 -13.37 10.37
CA SER A 392 -11.34 -14.52 10.41
C SER A 392 -11.66 -14.88 11.86
N ARG A 393 -12.94 -15.10 12.15
CA ARG A 393 -13.41 -15.54 13.48
C ARG A 393 -12.90 -16.92 13.87
N LEU A 394 -12.36 -17.68 12.91
CA LEU A 394 -11.80 -19.00 13.12
C LEU A 394 -10.28 -18.96 13.39
N THR A 395 -9.63 -17.83 13.18
CA THR A 395 -8.18 -17.69 13.39
C THR A 395 -7.84 -17.75 14.87
N LYS A 396 -6.90 -18.63 15.22
CA LYS A 396 -6.32 -18.75 16.56
C LYS A 396 -4.93 -18.11 16.59
N ALA A 397 -4.46 -17.71 17.76
CA ALA A 397 -3.14 -17.10 17.93
C ALA A 397 -1.98 -17.98 17.39
N GLY A 398 -2.13 -19.30 17.43
CA GLY A 398 -1.14 -20.26 16.91
C GLY A 398 -1.23 -20.54 15.41
N ASP A 399 -2.14 -19.93 14.66
CA ASP A 399 -2.32 -20.16 13.23
C ASP A 399 -1.26 -19.38 12.40
N ASN A 400 0.01 -19.54 12.78
CA ASN A 400 1.15 -19.01 12.06
C ASN A 400 1.34 -19.73 10.71
N LEU A 401 2.35 -19.34 9.92
CA LEU A 401 2.59 -19.91 8.61
C LEU A 401 2.74 -21.45 8.66
N ASP A 402 3.45 -22.00 9.66
CA ASP A 402 3.62 -23.46 9.80
C ASP A 402 2.26 -24.15 9.99
N ALA A 403 1.39 -23.61 10.83
CA ALA A 403 0.04 -24.13 11.02
C ALA A 403 -0.82 -23.99 9.76
N MET A 404 -0.65 -22.90 8.99
CA MET A 404 -1.35 -22.72 7.72
C MET A 404 -0.86 -23.68 6.65
N LEU A 405 0.42 -24.03 6.61
CA LEU A 405 0.97 -25.10 5.75
C LEU A 405 0.39 -26.46 6.15
N GLN A 406 0.26 -26.76 7.45
CA GLN A 406 -0.40 -27.98 7.91
C GLN A 406 -1.88 -28.05 7.47
N ARG A 407 -2.61 -26.93 7.51
CA ARG A 407 -4.00 -26.86 7.02
C ARG A 407 -4.10 -26.99 5.50
N LEU A 408 -3.12 -26.47 4.75
CA LEU A 408 -3.04 -26.67 3.31
C LEU A 408 -2.90 -28.17 2.99
N GLY A 409 -2.17 -28.93 3.81
CA GLY A 409 -1.93 -30.35 3.60
C GLY A 409 -1.09 -30.62 2.35
N THR A 410 -1.74 -30.77 1.19
CA THR A 410 -1.07 -30.90 -0.11
C THR A 410 -1.65 -29.85 -1.06
N GLY A 411 -0.78 -29.03 -1.66
CA GLY A 411 -1.17 -27.95 -2.55
C GLY A 411 -0.04 -26.96 -2.79
N LEU A 412 -0.40 -25.78 -3.27
CA LEU A 412 0.55 -24.74 -3.63
C LEU A 412 0.61 -23.61 -2.58
N PHE A 413 1.80 -23.33 -2.07
CA PHE A 413 2.07 -22.11 -1.29
C PHE A 413 2.71 -21.07 -2.20
N VAL A 414 2.00 -19.97 -2.51
CA VAL A 414 2.43 -18.91 -3.43
C VAL A 414 3.12 -17.80 -2.65
N THR A 415 4.34 -17.45 -3.09
CA THR A 415 5.16 -16.39 -2.50
C THR A 415 5.51 -15.27 -3.47
N GLU A 416 5.20 -15.44 -4.77
CA GLU A 416 5.35 -14.41 -5.78
C GLU A 416 4.23 -14.50 -6.81
N LEU A 417 3.79 -13.34 -7.30
CA LEU A 417 2.81 -13.20 -8.37
C LEU A 417 3.34 -12.23 -9.43
N MET A 418 3.25 -12.63 -10.70
CA MET A 418 3.70 -11.84 -11.84
C MET A 418 2.51 -11.38 -12.68
N GLY A 419 2.66 -10.18 -13.27
CA GLY A 419 1.65 -9.58 -14.14
C GLY A 419 0.41 -9.05 -13.38
N SER A 420 -0.49 -8.41 -14.13
CA SER A 420 -1.81 -7.96 -13.68
C SER A 420 -2.86 -8.87 -14.32
N GLY A 421 -3.48 -9.75 -13.54
CA GLY A 421 -4.31 -10.81 -14.11
C GLY A 421 -5.71 -10.87 -13.53
N VAL A 422 -6.35 -9.73 -13.23
CA VAL A 422 -7.73 -9.67 -12.78
C VAL A 422 -8.59 -8.93 -13.80
N ASN A 423 -9.54 -9.61 -14.39
CA ASN A 423 -10.60 -8.95 -15.14
C ASN A 423 -11.70 -8.51 -14.17
N TYR A 424 -11.76 -7.23 -13.88
CA TYR A 424 -12.72 -6.71 -12.90
C TYR A 424 -14.19 -6.78 -13.35
N VAL A 425 -14.47 -6.93 -14.65
CA VAL A 425 -15.85 -7.08 -15.14
C VAL A 425 -16.37 -8.47 -14.87
N THR A 426 -15.59 -9.51 -15.21
CA THR A 426 -16.01 -10.92 -15.12
C THR A 426 -15.59 -11.57 -13.80
N GLY A 427 -14.51 -11.08 -13.18
CA GLY A 427 -13.88 -11.69 -12.02
C GLY A 427 -12.82 -12.72 -12.38
N ASP A 428 -12.52 -12.93 -13.65
CA ASP A 428 -11.50 -13.89 -14.05
C ASP A 428 -10.13 -13.47 -13.53
N TYR A 429 -9.42 -14.44 -12.96
CA TYR A 429 -8.11 -14.31 -12.37
C TYR A 429 -7.13 -15.26 -13.04
N SER A 430 -6.02 -14.73 -13.55
CA SER A 430 -4.96 -15.54 -14.13
C SER A 430 -3.63 -14.80 -13.96
N ARG A 431 -2.68 -15.38 -13.22
CA ARG A 431 -1.38 -14.74 -12.94
C ARG A 431 -0.26 -15.76 -13.00
N GLY A 432 0.87 -15.35 -13.55
CA GLY A 432 2.13 -16.06 -13.32
C GLY A 432 2.42 -16.12 -11.83
N ALA A 433 2.96 -17.25 -11.37
CA ALA A 433 3.24 -17.45 -9.95
C ALA A 433 4.52 -18.25 -9.75
N SER A 434 5.13 -18.02 -8.58
CA SER A 434 6.19 -18.84 -8.02
C SER A 434 5.89 -19.08 -6.54
N GLY A 435 6.45 -20.15 -6.00
CA GLY A 435 6.23 -20.51 -4.60
C GLY A 435 6.78 -21.89 -4.28
N PHE A 436 6.00 -22.65 -3.53
CA PHE A 436 6.44 -23.97 -3.05
C PHE A 436 5.30 -24.98 -3.17
N TRP A 437 5.63 -26.16 -3.65
CA TRP A 437 4.76 -27.32 -3.51
C TRP A 437 4.83 -27.84 -2.08
N VAL A 438 3.67 -28.08 -1.50
CA VAL A 438 3.51 -28.55 -0.13
C VAL A 438 2.95 -29.96 -0.16
N GLU A 439 3.54 -30.85 0.61
CA GLU A 439 3.06 -32.23 0.82
C GLU A 439 2.96 -32.52 2.31
N LYS A 440 1.82 -33.06 2.73
CA LYS A 440 1.55 -33.40 4.13
C LYS A 440 1.87 -32.24 5.10
N GLY A 441 1.55 -31.00 4.67
CA GLY A 441 1.76 -29.81 5.47
C GLY A 441 3.21 -29.30 5.55
N ARG A 442 4.11 -29.81 4.73
CA ARG A 442 5.53 -29.39 4.69
C ARG A 442 5.93 -28.98 3.28
N ILE A 443 6.77 -27.96 3.20
CA ILE A 443 7.38 -27.55 1.92
C ILE A 443 8.21 -28.72 1.38
N ALA A 444 7.86 -29.19 0.18
CA ALA A 444 8.56 -30.29 -0.50
C ALA A 444 9.64 -29.74 -1.45
N PHE A 445 9.30 -28.78 -2.29
CA PHE A 445 10.24 -28.15 -3.24
C PHE A 445 9.70 -26.82 -3.78
N PRO A 446 10.59 -25.91 -4.23
CA PRO A 446 10.18 -24.67 -4.87
C PRO A 446 9.63 -24.93 -6.28
N VAL A 447 8.67 -24.09 -6.68
CA VAL A 447 7.95 -24.14 -7.96
C VAL A 447 8.01 -22.78 -8.63
N GLU A 448 8.25 -22.76 -9.93
CA GLU A 448 8.23 -21.56 -10.77
C GLU A 448 7.66 -21.83 -12.16
N GLU A 449 7.53 -20.77 -12.96
CA GLU A 449 7.00 -20.83 -14.34
C GLU A 449 5.62 -21.52 -14.40
N ILE A 450 4.78 -21.25 -13.43
CA ILE A 450 3.40 -21.71 -13.39
C ILE A 450 2.43 -20.53 -13.52
N THR A 451 1.22 -20.83 -13.92
CA THR A 451 0.09 -19.90 -13.90
C THR A 451 -0.96 -20.41 -12.95
N ILE A 452 -1.41 -19.57 -12.04
CA ILE A 452 -2.58 -19.85 -11.21
C ILE A 452 -3.80 -19.14 -11.78
N ALA A 453 -4.91 -19.85 -11.88
CA ALA A 453 -6.15 -19.32 -12.46
C ALA A 453 -7.39 -19.70 -11.65
N GLY A 454 -8.38 -18.83 -11.71
CA GLY A 454 -9.66 -18.98 -11.03
C GLY A 454 -10.63 -17.86 -11.39
N ASN A 455 -11.69 -17.74 -10.62
CA ASN A 455 -12.57 -16.57 -10.66
C ASN A 455 -12.63 -15.94 -9.27
N MET A 456 -12.49 -14.63 -9.18
CA MET A 456 -12.44 -13.90 -7.92
C MET A 456 -13.66 -14.13 -7.04
N LYS A 457 -14.87 -14.34 -7.62
CA LYS A 457 -16.08 -14.66 -6.85
C LYS A 457 -15.94 -15.99 -6.11
N ASP A 458 -15.40 -16.98 -6.81
CA ASP A 458 -15.21 -18.32 -6.26
C ASP A 458 -14.04 -18.36 -5.27
N MET A 459 -12.95 -17.66 -5.62
CA MET A 459 -11.78 -17.51 -4.73
C MET A 459 -12.17 -16.85 -3.40
N LEU A 460 -12.92 -15.75 -3.44
CA LEU A 460 -13.38 -15.04 -2.24
C LEU A 460 -14.31 -15.90 -1.39
N LYS A 461 -15.26 -16.60 -2.00
CA LYS A 461 -16.15 -17.55 -1.31
C LYS A 461 -15.43 -18.80 -0.82
N GLY A 462 -14.34 -19.17 -1.49
CA GLY A 462 -13.53 -20.33 -1.21
C GLY A 462 -12.45 -20.12 -0.14
N ILE A 463 -12.41 -19.00 0.56
CA ILE A 463 -11.45 -18.78 1.66
C ILE A 463 -11.78 -19.73 2.82
N LEU A 464 -10.89 -20.69 3.06
CA LEU A 464 -11.02 -21.69 4.12
C LEU A 464 -10.47 -21.21 5.46
N ALA A 465 -9.37 -20.45 5.42
CA ALA A 465 -8.68 -19.99 6.62
C ALA A 465 -7.86 -18.71 6.34
N VAL A 466 -7.62 -17.97 7.40
CA VAL A 466 -6.71 -16.80 7.43
C VAL A 466 -5.72 -17.03 8.57
N GLY A 467 -4.44 -16.85 8.29
CA GLY A 467 -3.39 -17.03 9.28
C GLY A 467 -3.33 -15.89 10.32
N SER A 468 -2.72 -16.20 11.47
CA SER A 468 -2.33 -15.17 12.47
C SER A 468 -1.00 -14.50 12.12
N ASP A 469 -0.33 -14.96 11.07
CA ASP A 469 0.93 -14.44 10.53
C ASP A 469 0.73 -13.13 9.76
N THR A 470 0.01 -12.19 10.35
CA THR A 470 -0.38 -10.92 9.73
C THR A 470 0.82 -10.10 9.27
N TYR A 471 0.67 -9.48 8.11
CA TYR A 471 1.59 -8.51 7.57
C TYR A 471 0.86 -7.23 7.16
N ASN A 472 1.43 -6.08 7.50
CA ASN A 472 0.88 -4.78 7.11
C ASN A 472 1.52 -4.33 5.79
N TYR A 473 0.87 -4.64 4.68
CA TYR A 473 1.29 -4.23 3.35
C TYR A 473 0.56 -2.95 2.92
N GLY A 474 1.28 -1.83 2.89
CA GLY A 474 0.64 -0.52 2.66
C GLY A 474 -0.38 -0.22 3.76
N ALA A 475 -1.61 0.03 3.38
CA ALA A 475 -2.75 0.26 4.27
C ALA A 475 -3.56 -1.01 4.59
N LYS A 476 -3.07 -2.20 4.25
CA LYS A 476 -3.78 -3.47 4.41
C LYS A 476 -3.07 -4.39 5.39
N THR A 477 -3.79 -4.90 6.36
CA THR A 477 -3.32 -5.87 7.34
C THR A 477 -4.10 -7.17 7.16
N VAL A 478 -3.41 -8.25 6.83
CA VAL A 478 -3.99 -9.57 6.63
C VAL A 478 -2.94 -10.65 6.86
N GLY A 479 -3.36 -11.82 7.38
CA GLY A 479 -2.53 -13.03 7.44
C GLY A 479 -2.48 -13.76 6.10
N SER A 480 -1.74 -14.86 6.03
CA SER A 480 -1.81 -15.77 4.87
C SER A 480 -3.24 -16.24 4.65
N ILE A 481 -3.67 -16.37 3.38
CA ILE A 481 -5.03 -16.79 3.00
C ILE A 481 -4.98 -18.14 2.31
N LEU A 482 -5.72 -19.10 2.84
CA LEU A 482 -5.94 -20.41 2.21
C LEU A 482 -7.23 -20.41 1.40
N VAL A 483 -7.10 -20.60 0.08
CA VAL A 483 -8.22 -20.75 -0.87
C VAL A 483 -8.37 -22.23 -1.22
N ASN A 484 -9.62 -22.73 -1.22
CA ASN A 484 -9.92 -24.15 -1.32
C ASN A 484 -9.49 -24.79 -2.64
N ARG A 485 -9.58 -24.04 -3.78
CA ARG A 485 -9.41 -24.65 -5.09
C ARG A 485 -9.07 -23.62 -6.16
N MET A 486 -7.98 -23.83 -6.85
CA MET A 486 -7.55 -23.05 -8.02
C MET A 486 -6.92 -23.97 -9.05
N LYS A 487 -6.99 -23.57 -10.32
CA LYS A 487 -6.24 -24.22 -11.38
C LYS A 487 -4.79 -23.74 -11.33
N VAL A 488 -3.88 -24.66 -11.42
CA VAL A 488 -2.44 -24.43 -11.52
C VAL A 488 -1.99 -25.03 -12.83
N ALA A 489 -1.66 -24.19 -13.80
CA ALA A 489 -1.14 -24.62 -15.08
C ALA A 489 0.39 -24.61 -15.01
N GLY A 490 0.98 -25.78 -15.20
CA GLY A 490 2.40 -25.99 -15.34
C GLY A 490 2.77 -26.40 -16.77
N SER A 491 3.77 -27.22 -16.93
CA SER A 491 4.16 -27.83 -18.22
C SER A 491 3.37 -29.09 -18.51
#